data_8c7d3b37cf1eeabc5cfafa0559c68af1
#
_entry.id   8c7d3b37cf1eeabc5cfafa0559c68af1
#
_cell.length_a   1.000
_cell.length_b   1.000
_cell.length_c   1.000
_cell.angle_alpha   90.00
_cell.angle_beta   90.00
_cell.angle_gamma   90.00
#
_symmetry.space_group_name_H-M   'P 1'
#
loop_
_entity.id
_entity.type
_entity.pdbx_description
1 polymer ?
#
loop_
_entity_poly.entity_id
_entity_poly.type
_entity_poly.pdbx_seq_one_letter_code
_entity_poly.pdbx_strand_id
1 'polypeptide(L)'
;MDRIIKILKTLNRPGIDQVIEFMKENNYEGSRCYGHHKYKGGLVDHSLEVYDHMMKNRGDLPEDSIIVCAFFHDLGKASKSTRQIKNHEGRSVRLLDNCGFPLTAQERNAILTHHQIEGFLNDPLRKCLSQADIDSTGRWKEANDPNYNSSFTKKLKHIVLKLISKL
;
A
#
# COMPACT_ATOMS: atom_id res chain seq x y z
N MET A 1 -9.42 4.47 11.57
CA MET A 1 -8.36 5.50 11.45
C MET A 1 -7.45 5.57 12.66
N ASP A 2 -7.95 5.43 13.87
CA ASP A 2 -7.16 5.57 15.12
C ASP A 2 -5.97 4.61 15.22
N ARG A 3 -6.14 3.35 14.79
CA ARG A 3 -5.03 2.37 14.77
C ARG A 3 -3.90 2.86 13.84
N ILE A 4 -4.22 3.40 12.67
CA ILE A 4 -3.23 3.94 11.72
C ILE A 4 -2.50 5.12 12.36
N ILE A 5 -3.22 6.09 12.93
CA ILE A 5 -2.61 7.27 13.57
C ILE A 5 -1.69 6.85 14.72
N LYS A 6 -2.11 5.88 15.53
CA LYS A 6 -1.28 5.37 16.64
C LYS A 6 0.03 4.76 16.11
N ILE A 7 -0.02 4.01 15.03
CA ILE A 7 1.18 3.41 14.41
C ILE A 7 2.04 4.51 13.78
N LEU A 8 1.46 5.42 12.99
CA LEU A 8 2.20 6.50 12.34
C LEU A 8 2.96 7.38 13.34
N LYS A 9 2.40 7.60 14.52
CA LYS A 9 3.04 8.38 15.60
C LYS A 9 4.25 7.68 16.24
N THR A 10 4.52 6.42 15.93
CA THR A 10 5.78 5.77 16.33
C THR A 10 6.94 6.17 15.42
N LEU A 11 6.67 6.70 14.22
CA LEU A 11 7.70 7.19 13.31
C LEU A 11 8.29 8.50 13.86
N ASN A 12 9.58 8.50 14.12
CA ASN A 12 10.31 9.72 14.49
C ASN A 12 10.86 10.39 13.22
N ARG A 13 9.94 10.87 12.34
CA ARG A 13 10.32 11.52 11.07
C ARG A 13 9.65 12.88 10.93
N PRO A 14 10.37 13.91 10.42
CA PRO A 14 9.77 15.20 10.09
C PRO A 14 8.56 15.04 9.18
N GLY A 15 7.58 15.95 9.27
CA GLY A 15 6.42 15.95 8.39
C GLY A 15 5.31 14.94 8.72
N ILE A 16 5.50 14.06 9.71
CA ILE A 16 4.49 13.03 10.03
C ILE A 16 3.15 13.63 10.48
N ASP A 17 3.19 14.68 11.29
CA ASP A 17 1.97 15.34 11.74
C ASP A 17 1.23 16.03 10.58
N GLN A 18 1.96 16.62 9.64
CA GLN A 18 1.41 17.20 8.41
C GLN A 18 0.75 16.15 7.52
N VAL A 19 1.36 14.95 7.42
CA VAL A 19 0.74 13.83 6.68
C VAL A 19 -0.54 13.36 7.37
N ILE A 20 -0.53 13.21 8.69
CA ILE A 20 -1.72 12.83 9.46
C ILE A 20 -2.85 13.86 9.28
N GLU A 21 -2.52 15.16 9.33
CA GLU A 21 -3.51 16.20 9.10
C GLU A 21 -4.05 16.18 7.66
N PHE A 22 -3.17 16.02 6.66
CA PHE A 22 -3.59 15.81 5.27
C PHE A 22 -4.57 14.63 5.15
N MET A 23 -4.30 13.48 5.81
CA MET A 23 -5.17 12.30 5.77
C MET A 23 -6.57 12.61 6.30
N LYS A 24 -6.68 13.39 7.40
CA LYS A 24 -7.96 13.80 7.98
C LYS A 24 -8.72 14.76 7.06
N GLU A 25 -8.06 15.81 6.59
CA GLU A 25 -8.65 16.83 5.73
C GLU A 25 -9.14 16.29 4.38
N ASN A 26 -8.46 15.28 3.85
CA ASN A 26 -8.77 14.69 2.55
C ASN A 26 -9.57 13.39 2.63
N ASN A 27 -10.27 13.19 3.78
CA ASN A 27 -11.20 12.08 3.95
C ASN A 27 -10.57 10.69 3.71
N TYR A 28 -9.33 10.48 4.16
CA TYR A 28 -8.68 9.17 4.05
C TYR A 28 -9.55 8.07 4.67
N GLU A 29 -10.13 8.36 5.84
CA GLU A 29 -11.01 7.43 6.56
C GLU A 29 -12.26 7.04 5.78
N GLY A 30 -12.82 7.95 4.99
CA GLY A 30 -14.01 7.68 4.16
C GLY A 30 -13.69 7.23 2.75
N SER A 31 -12.42 7.20 2.36
CA SER A 31 -11.99 6.85 1.02
C SER A 31 -12.09 5.33 0.77
N ARG A 32 -12.15 4.97 -0.52
CA ARG A 32 -12.28 3.60 -1.00
C ARG A 32 -11.19 3.26 -2.00
N CYS A 33 -10.89 1.98 -2.17
CA CYS A 33 -10.14 1.47 -3.31
C CYS A 33 -11.09 1.18 -4.47
N TYR A 34 -10.64 1.37 -5.72
CA TYR A 34 -11.54 1.27 -6.89
C TYR A 34 -11.68 -0.15 -7.46
N GLY A 35 -10.67 -0.99 -7.32
CA GLY A 35 -10.67 -2.37 -7.80
C GLY A 35 -11.14 -3.41 -6.76
N HIS A 36 -11.02 -3.05 -5.47
CA HIS A 36 -11.31 -3.85 -4.29
C HIS A 36 -11.69 -2.91 -3.14
N HIS A 37 -12.17 -3.38 -1.99
CA HIS A 37 -12.52 -2.53 -0.84
C HIS A 37 -13.33 -1.28 -1.26
N LYS A 38 -14.40 -1.51 -2.06
CA LYS A 38 -15.15 -0.44 -2.75
C LYS A 38 -16.14 0.31 -1.86
N TYR A 39 -16.09 0.13 -0.57
CA TYR A 39 -16.97 0.73 0.43
C TYR A 39 -16.30 1.92 1.14
N LYS A 40 -17.10 2.69 1.86
CA LYS A 40 -16.61 3.80 2.70
C LYS A 40 -15.70 3.22 3.80
N GLY A 41 -14.48 3.71 3.90
CA GLY A 41 -13.46 3.19 4.82
C GLY A 41 -12.56 2.11 4.20
N GLY A 42 -12.86 1.66 2.98
CA GLY A 42 -12.11 0.59 2.34
C GLY A 42 -10.62 0.87 2.15
N LEU A 43 -10.21 2.15 2.04
CA LEU A 43 -8.80 2.50 1.99
C LEU A 43 -8.09 2.26 3.32
N VAL A 44 -8.77 2.51 4.45
CA VAL A 44 -8.26 2.24 5.79
C VAL A 44 -8.06 0.74 6.00
N ASP A 45 -9.09 -0.05 5.68
CA ASP A 45 -9.06 -1.49 5.88
C ASP A 45 -7.98 -2.14 5.00
N HIS A 46 -7.91 -1.75 3.73
CA HIS A 46 -6.85 -2.19 2.81
C HIS A 46 -5.45 -1.88 3.35
N SER A 47 -5.21 -0.64 3.78
CA SER A 47 -3.90 -0.25 4.29
C SER A 47 -3.50 -0.98 5.57
N LEU A 48 -4.47 -1.28 6.45
CA LEU A 48 -4.22 -2.10 7.65
C LEU A 48 -3.92 -3.56 7.29
N GLU A 49 -4.63 -4.13 6.32
CA GLU A 49 -4.34 -5.47 5.84
C GLU A 49 -2.94 -5.56 5.20
N VAL A 50 -2.58 -4.58 4.37
CA VAL A 50 -1.24 -4.50 3.79
C VAL A 50 -0.18 -4.40 4.89
N TYR A 51 -0.39 -3.54 5.89
CA TYR A 51 0.52 -3.42 7.03
C TYR A 51 0.68 -4.75 7.79
N ASP A 52 -0.41 -5.41 8.14
CA ASP A 52 -0.37 -6.67 8.89
C ASP A 52 0.34 -7.78 8.09
N HIS A 53 0.16 -7.80 6.77
CA HIS A 53 0.86 -8.71 5.86
C HIS A 53 2.35 -8.42 5.76
N MET A 54 2.71 -7.15 5.56
CA MET A 54 4.11 -6.74 5.49
C MET A 54 4.84 -7.05 6.80
N MET A 55 4.24 -6.72 7.95
CA MET A 55 4.81 -7.01 9.28
C MET A 55 5.06 -8.50 9.47
N LYS A 56 4.13 -9.34 9.07
CA LYS A 56 4.27 -10.81 9.16
C LYS A 56 5.41 -11.36 8.30
N ASN A 57 5.69 -10.73 7.15
CA ASN A 57 6.60 -11.24 6.14
C ASN A 57 7.85 -10.36 5.94
N ARG A 58 8.10 -9.42 6.87
CA ARG A 58 9.14 -8.39 6.70
C ARG A 58 10.58 -8.92 6.67
N GLY A 59 10.85 -10.07 7.31
CA GLY A 59 12.23 -10.51 7.55
C GLY A 59 13.04 -9.44 8.27
N ASP A 60 14.20 -9.08 7.70
CA ASP A 60 15.10 -8.05 8.25
C ASP A 60 14.78 -6.62 7.78
N LEU A 61 13.65 -6.39 7.09
CA LEU A 61 13.26 -5.05 6.64
C LEU A 61 12.96 -4.14 7.84
N PRO A 62 13.41 -2.86 7.81
CA PRO A 62 13.14 -1.92 8.89
C PRO A 62 11.65 -1.71 9.09
N GLU A 63 11.20 -1.75 10.35
CA GLU A 63 9.79 -1.56 10.69
C GLU A 63 9.24 -0.21 10.22
N ASP A 64 10.03 0.86 10.37
CA ASP A 64 9.69 2.19 9.86
C ASP A 64 9.35 2.18 8.37
N SER A 65 10.17 1.47 7.56
CA SER A 65 9.93 1.38 6.11
C SER A 65 8.69 0.56 5.78
N ILE A 66 8.36 -0.45 6.60
CA ILE A 66 7.10 -1.20 6.49
C ILE A 66 5.92 -0.27 6.76
N ILE A 67 5.96 0.51 7.85
CA ILE A 67 4.91 1.46 8.22
C ILE A 67 4.69 2.47 7.08
N VAL A 68 5.78 3.08 6.60
CA VAL A 68 5.75 4.07 5.51
C VAL A 68 5.13 3.47 4.25
N CYS A 69 5.61 2.33 3.79
CA CYS A 69 5.12 1.72 2.57
C CYS A 69 3.66 1.28 2.70
N ALA A 70 3.28 0.63 3.80
CA ALA A 70 1.94 0.12 3.99
C ALA A 70 0.87 1.22 4.02
N PHE A 71 1.11 2.32 4.73
CA PHE A 71 0.10 3.37 4.88
C PHE A 71 0.16 4.45 3.80
N PHE A 72 1.26 4.56 3.07
CA PHE A 72 1.43 5.65 2.12
C PHE A 72 1.48 5.22 0.65
N HIS A 73 1.58 3.91 0.30
CA HIS A 73 1.57 3.49 -1.11
C HIS A 73 0.32 3.98 -1.84
N ASP A 74 -0.81 3.97 -1.16
CA ASP A 74 -2.14 4.35 -1.67
C ASP A 74 -2.65 5.69 -1.12
N LEU A 75 -1.84 6.48 -0.42
CA LEU A 75 -2.22 7.80 0.11
C LEU A 75 -2.81 8.70 -0.98
N GLY A 76 -2.32 8.57 -2.20
CA GLY A 76 -2.82 9.28 -3.37
C GLY A 76 -4.27 8.99 -3.71
N LYS A 77 -4.88 7.93 -3.20
CA LYS A 77 -6.31 7.61 -3.33
C LYS A 77 -7.20 8.41 -2.37
N ALA A 78 -6.63 9.00 -1.31
CA ALA A 78 -7.39 9.86 -0.39
C ALA A 78 -8.00 11.04 -1.13
N SER A 79 -9.33 11.19 -1.07
CA SER A 79 -10.05 12.24 -1.75
C SER A 79 -11.47 12.39 -1.24
N LYS A 80 -11.97 13.64 -1.21
CA LYS A 80 -13.40 13.94 -1.03
C LYS A 80 -14.22 13.59 -2.29
N SER A 81 -13.58 13.36 -3.43
CA SER A 81 -14.22 12.95 -4.68
C SER A 81 -14.38 11.44 -4.76
N THR A 82 -15.46 10.98 -5.38
CA THR A 82 -15.70 9.56 -5.68
C THR A 82 -15.04 9.10 -6.98
N ARG A 83 -14.34 9.99 -7.70
CA ARG A 83 -13.69 9.64 -8.97
C ARG A 83 -12.39 8.89 -8.74
N GLN A 84 -12.16 7.89 -9.59
CA GLN A 84 -10.89 7.17 -9.60
C GLN A 84 -9.72 8.12 -9.90
N ILE A 85 -8.69 8.06 -9.08
CA ILE A 85 -7.47 8.85 -9.24
C ILE A 85 -6.46 8.01 -10.01
N LYS A 86 -6.11 8.46 -11.20
CA LYS A 86 -5.02 7.86 -11.99
C LYS A 86 -3.67 8.28 -11.41
N ASN A 87 -2.67 7.41 -11.55
CA ASN A 87 -1.30 7.64 -11.06
C ASN A 87 -1.28 8.02 -9.56
N HIS A 88 -2.00 7.22 -8.75
CA HIS A 88 -2.07 7.42 -7.30
C HIS A 88 -0.70 7.22 -6.63
N GLU A 89 0.18 6.40 -7.19
CA GLU A 89 1.54 6.15 -6.73
C GLU A 89 2.37 7.45 -6.75
N GLY A 90 2.44 8.10 -7.91
CA GLY A 90 3.12 9.37 -8.06
C GLY A 90 2.47 10.50 -7.26
N ARG A 91 1.13 10.45 -7.07
CA ARG A 91 0.44 11.38 -6.19
C ARG A 91 0.80 11.16 -4.73
N SER A 92 0.89 9.91 -4.26
CA SER A 92 1.31 9.56 -2.90
C SER A 92 2.67 10.19 -2.57
N VAL A 93 3.65 9.98 -3.45
CA VAL A 93 5.00 10.53 -3.25
C VAL A 93 4.99 12.06 -3.22
N ARG A 94 4.31 12.73 -4.16
CA ARG A 94 4.22 14.20 -4.15
C ARG A 94 3.54 14.74 -2.89
N LEU A 95 2.54 14.06 -2.36
CA LEU A 95 1.87 14.46 -1.13
C LEU A 95 2.81 14.39 0.08
N LEU A 96 3.61 13.32 0.17
CA LEU A 96 4.62 13.16 1.21
C LEU A 96 5.71 14.26 1.10
N ASP A 97 6.19 14.53 -0.11
CA ASP A 97 7.15 15.61 -0.36
C ASP A 97 6.57 16.98 0.07
N ASN A 98 5.32 17.28 -0.27
CA ASN A 98 4.64 18.52 0.12
C ASN A 98 4.41 18.66 1.63
N CYS A 99 4.25 17.53 2.34
CA CYS A 99 4.19 17.51 3.80
C CYS A 99 5.57 17.60 4.47
N GLY A 100 6.65 17.69 3.70
CA GLY A 100 8.01 17.67 4.24
C GLY A 100 8.41 16.33 4.86
N PHE A 101 7.75 15.23 4.46
CA PHE A 101 8.03 13.89 4.96
C PHE A 101 9.13 13.23 4.11
N PRO A 102 10.33 12.98 4.67
CA PRO A 102 11.43 12.41 3.90
C PRO A 102 11.22 10.92 3.65
N LEU A 103 11.28 10.53 2.38
CA LEU A 103 11.34 9.13 1.96
C LEU A 103 12.78 8.72 1.67
N THR A 104 13.19 7.54 2.11
CA THR A 104 14.40 6.91 1.59
C THR A 104 14.24 6.60 0.10
N ALA A 105 15.36 6.43 -0.61
CA ALA A 105 15.30 6.04 -2.04
C ALA A 105 14.54 4.72 -2.24
N GLN A 106 14.71 3.77 -1.31
CA GLN A 106 14.05 2.46 -1.37
C GLN A 106 12.54 2.58 -1.12
N GLU A 107 12.10 3.36 -0.12
CA GLU A 107 10.67 3.60 0.14
C GLU A 107 9.99 4.30 -1.03
N ARG A 108 10.65 5.35 -1.58
CA ARG A 108 10.16 6.07 -2.76
C ARG A 108 10.00 5.13 -3.95
N ASN A 109 11.00 4.31 -4.24
CA ASN A 109 10.94 3.32 -5.31
C ASN A 109 9.83 2.30 -5.07
N ALA A 110 9.72 1.75 -3.86
CA ALA A 110 8.68 0.78 -3.53
C ALA A 110 7.28 1.35 -3.76
N ILE A 111 7.01 2.58 -3.27
CA ILE A 111 5.70 3.25 -3.47
C ILE A 111 5.42 3.52 -4.94
N LEU A 112 6.39 4.04 -5.70
CA LEU A 112 6.19 4.39 -7.12
C LEU A 112 5.96 3.18 -8.02
N THR A 113 6.50 2.02 -7.65
CA THR A 113 6.62 0.88 -8.58
C THR A 113 5.95 -0.40 -8.09
N HIS A 114 5.17 -0.36 -7.00
CA HIS A 114 4.59 -1.57 -6.40
C HIS A 114 3.66 -2.35 -7.33
N HIS A 115 3.09 -1.72 -8.37
CA HIS A 115 2.29 -2.39 -9.40
C HIS A 115 3.10 -2.88 -10.61
N GLN A 116 4.40 -2.55 -10.71
CA GLN A 116 5.21 -2.90 -11.86
C GLN A 116 5.86 -4.29 -11.69
N ILE A 117 5.93 -5.06 -12.76
CA ILE A 117 6.54 -6.40 -12.74
C ILE A 117 8.06 -6.32 -12.87
N GLU A 118 8.56 -5.37 -13.68
CA GLU A 118 10.00 -5.20 -13.93
C GLU A 118 10.77 -4.75 -12.69
N GLY A 119 11.94 -5.33 -12.44
CA GLY A 119 12.79 -4.99 -11.29
C GLY A 119 12.27 -5.46 -9.92
N PHE A 120 11.20 -6.24 -9.90
CA PHE A 120 10.54 -6.74 -8.68
C PHE A 120 11.47 -7.54 -7.76
N LEU A 121 12.43 -8.27 -8.34
CA LEU A 121 13.26 -9.22 -7.59
C LEU A 121 14.43 -8.58 -6.84
N ASN A 122 14.84 -7.38 -7.23
CA ASN A 122 16.06 -6.73 -6.72
C ASN A 122 15.80 -5.76 -5.55
N ASP A 123 14.54 -5.56 -5.16
CA ASP A 123 14.16 -4.67 -4.06
C ASP A 123 13.26 -5.42 -3.06
N PRO A 124 13.83 -5.90 -1.94
CA PRO A 124 13.07 -6.64 -0.94
C PRO A 124 11.88 -5.88 -0.34
N LEU A 125 12.00 -4.56 -0.14
CA LEU A 125 10.91 -3.74 0.40
C LEU A 125 9.76 -3.63 -0.60
N ARG A 126 10.07 -3.35 -1.86
CA ARG A 126 9.08 -3.32 -2.94
C ARG A 126 8.39 -4.67 -3.10
N LYS A 127 9.16 -5.78 -3.07
CA LYS A 127 8.61 -7.14 -3.14
C LYS A 127 7.64 -7.42 -2.00
N CYS A 128 8.01 -7.04 -0.78
CA CYS A 128 7.17 -7.21 0.40
C CYS A 128 5.87 -6.41 0.27
N LEU A 129 5.94 -5.14 -0.14
CA LEU A 129 4.78 -4.28 -0.38
C LEU A 129 3.87 -4.84 -1.48
N SER A 130 4.42 -5.13 -2.66
CA SER A 130 3.62 -5.62 -3.80
C SER A 130 2.92 -6.95 -3.49
N GLN A 131 3.59 -7.85 -2.77
CA GLN A 131 2.97 -9.12 -2.36
C GLN A 131 1.84 -8.88 -1.35
N ALA A 132 2.02 -7.99 -0.38
CA ALA A 132 1.01 -7.66 0.61
C ALA A 132 -0.22 -7.00 -0.03
N ASP A 133 -0.03 -6.10 -0.98
CA ASP A 133 -1.10 -5.44 -1.75
C ASP A 133 -1.90 -6.46 -2.58
N ILE A 134 -1.22 -7.37 -3.29
CA ILE A 134 -1.86 -8.46 -4.04
C ILE A 134 -2.65 -9.39 -3.12
N ASP A 135 -2.11 -9.75 -1.96
CA ASP A 135 -2.76 -10.66 -1.01
C ASP A 135 -3.99 -10.03 -0.37
N SER A 136 -3.95 -8.74 0.00
CA SER A 136 -5.12 -7.98 0.47
C SER A 136 -6.19 -7.89 -0.61
N THR A 137 -5.83 -7.48 -1.82
CA THR A 137 -6.74 -7.37 -2.96
C THR A 137 -7.38 -8.71 -3.31
N GLY A 138 -6.61 -9.79 -3.33
CA GLY A 138 -7.07 -11.15 -3.65
C GLY A 138 -8.09 -11.67 -2.66
N ARG A 139 -7.82 -11.55 -1.36
CA ARG A 139 -8.73 -11.97 -0.29
C ARG A 139 -10.06 -11.22 -0.33
N TRP A 140 -10.00 -9.90 -0.53
CA TRP A 140 -11.23 -9.11 -0.64
C TRP A 140 -12.10 -9.58 -1.81
N LYS A 141 -11.49 -9.83 -2.98
CA LYS A 141 -12.22 -10.32 -4.16
C LYS A 141 -12.81 -11.71 -3.95
N GLU A 142 -12.06 -12.64 -3.35
CA GLU A 142 -12.58 -13.97 -3.02
C GLU A 142 -13.82 -13.90 -2.12
N ALA A 143 -13.84 -12.94 -1.18
CA ALA A 143 -14.95 -12.80 -0.23
C ALA A 143 -16.17 -12.05 -0.80
N ASN A 144 -16.00 -11.14 -1.78
CA ASN A 144 -17.02 -10.17 -2.16
C ASN A 144 -17.36 -10.12 -3.66
N ASP A 145 -16.65 -10.85 -4.52
CA ASP A 145 -16.93 -10.90 -5.96
C ASP A 145 -17.27 -12.33 -6.39
N PRO A 146 -18.56 -12.65 -6.64
CA PRO A 146 -18.99 -14.00 -7.03
C PRO A 146 -18.41 -14.45 -8.38
N ASN A 147 -17.93 -13.52 -9.20
CA ASN A 147 -17.30 -13.82 -10.49
C ASN A 147 -15.77 -13.89 -10.39
N TYR A 148 -15.21 -13.71 -9.20
CA TYR A 148 -13.75 -13.72 -9.01
C TYR A 148 -13.20 -15.14 -9.17
N ASN A 149 -12.43 -15.35 -10.23
CA ASN A 149 -11.77 -16.62 -10.46
C ASN A 149 -10.36 -16.62 -9.81
N SER A 150 -10.28 -17.21 -8.62
CA SER A 150 -9.03 -17.36 -7.86
C SER A 150 -7.93 -18.11 -8.66
N SER A 151 -8.32 -18.85 -9.71
CA SER A 151 -7.39 -19.61 -10.54
C SER A 151 -6.41 -18.71 -11.30
N PHE A 152 -6.84 -17.53 -11.75
CA PHE A 152 -5.97 -16.57 -12.43
C PHE A 152 -4.93 -15.97 -11.47
N THR A 153 -5.34 -15.63 -10.26
CA THR A 153 -4.46 -15.10 -9.21
C THR A 153 -3.49 -16.17 -8.72
N LYS A 154 -3.95 -17.41 -8.58
CA LYS A 154 -3.08 -18.58 -8.30
C LYS A 154 -2.08 -18.82 -9.41
N LYS A 155 -2.49 -18.63 -10.68
CA LYS A 155 -1.60 -18.75 -11.84
C LYS A 155 -0.54 -17.64 -11.87
N LEU A 156 -0.92 -16.40 -11.58
CA LEU A 156 0.00 -15.27 -11.47
C LEU A 156 0.98 -15.47 -10.29
N LYS A 157 0.47 -15.89 -9.13
CA LYS A 157 1.27 -16.28 -7.96
C LYS A 157 2.28 -17.41 -8.31
N HIS A 158 1.84 -18.39 -9.08
CA HIS A 158 2.69 -19.51 -9.51
C HIS A 158 3.76 -19.08 -10.53
N ILE A 159 3.45 -18.15 -11.43
CA ILE A 159 4.43 -17.56 -12.37
C ILE A 159 5.48 -16.75 -11.61
N VAL A 160 5.05 -15.91 -10.67
CA VAL A 160 5.94 -15.10 -9.82
C VAL A 160 6.82 -16.01 -8.94
N LEU A 161 6.24 -17.05 -8.32
CA LEU A 161 6.99 -18.02 -7.52
C LEU A 161 7.97 -18.84 -8.37
N LYS A 162 7.61 -19.24 -9.61
CA LYS A 162 8.52 -19.92 -10.54
C LYS A 162 9.66 -19.03 -11.01
N LEU A 163 9.43 -17.73 -11.18
CA LEU A 163 10.50 -16.77 -11.48
C LEU A 163 11.47 -16.60 -10.31
N ILE A 164 10.93 -16.62 -9.07
CA ILE A 164 11.72 -16.54 -7.84
C ILE A 164 12.54 -17.80 -7.59
N SER A 165 12.04 -18.99 -7.94
CA SER A 165 12.72 -20.26 -7.70
C SER A 165 13.83 -20.59 -8.73
N LYS A 166 13.99 -19.77 -9.76
CA LYS A 166 15.03 -19.94 -10.80
C LYS A 166 16.24 -18.99 -10.60
N LEU A 167 16.21 -18.25 -9.50
CA LEU A 167 17.31 -17.38 -9.04
C LEU A 167 17.95 -17.94 -7.77
#